data_6b460db54567a82814f445d8e71445c4
#
_entry.id   6b460db54567a82814f445d8e71445c4
#
_cell.length_a   1.000
_cell.length_b   1.000
_cell.length_c   1.000
_cell.angle_alpha   90.00
_cell.angle_beta   90.00
_cell.angle_gamma   90.00
#
_symmetry.space_group_name_H-M   'P 1'
#
loop_
_entity.id
_entity.type
_entity.pdbx_description
1 polymer ?
#
loop_
_entity_poly.entity_id
_entity_poly.type
_entity_poly.pdbx_seq_one_letter_code
_entity_poly.pdbx_strand_id
1 'polypeptide(L)'
;MYVSRLIPALALVLGLGGAASANDSYVRFESANAQDAALQCAVAHFKAPDRDVEVILYGVVHIADAEYYARVQQDLNSYSVVLFEGVAPGKEAPTEEDKGLGELQGAMGEMLGLTFQKDGIDYTQKNLVHADMNMDELKEAMGGGSINPLGQLLGEDQMKNMAPFLRMLANMGKAFMENNPAMRNQMKRQMASQLGKADMNQLQQGLGKEAAEAILYKRNAVVVEKLKQQLETTKSGTIAIFYGAAHMPDLENSLNELGFSRSSKRWMTAWQIGEGVADSEEAPAPAPTAKPKGPRWF
;
A
#
# COMPACT_ATOMS: atom_id res chain seq x y z
N MET A 1 -2.47 22.40 -16.72
CA MET A 1 -1.83 22.59 -15.42
C MET A 1 -2.54 21.83 -14.27
N TYR A 2 -3.83 21.47 -14.37
CA TYR A 2 -4.61 20.76 -13.35
C TYR A 2 -4.36 19.24 -13.31
N VAL A 3 -4.05 18.61 -14.43
CA VAL A 3 -3.88 17.15 -14.52
C VAL A 3 -2.65 16.65 -13.73
N SER A 4 -1.58 17.47 -13.63
CA SER A 4 -0.34 17.07 -12.92
C SER A 4 -0.50 17.01 -11.38
N ARG A 5 -1.57 17.57 -10.82
CA ARG A 5 -1.85 17.53 -9.38
C ARG A 5 -2.81 16.41 -8.97
N LEU A 6 -3.53 15.82 -9.92
CA LEU A 6 -4.44 14.69 -9.67
C LEU A 6 -3.70 13.35 -9.49
N ILE A 7 -2.53 13.19 -10.12
CA ILE A 7 -1.77 11.93 -10.07
C ILE A 7 -1.24 11.61 -8.67
N PRO A 8 -0.64 12.57 -7.92
CA PRO A 8 -0.20 12.31 -6.55
C PRO A 8 -1.34 12.01 -5.59
N ALA A 9 -2.47 12.70 -5.75
CA ALA A 9 -3.68 12.44 -4.96
C ALA A 9 -4.23 11.04 -5.26
N LEU A 10 -4.19 10.60 -6.51
CA LEU A 10 -4.60 9.27 -6.92
C LEU A 10 -3.65 8.19 -6.37
N ALA A 11 -2.35 8.45 -6.35
CA ALA A 11 -1.36 7.55 -5.75
C ALA A 11 -1.61 7.35 -4.25
N LEU A 12 -1.93 8.42 -3.52
CA LEU A 12 -2.33 8.34 -2.10
C LEU A 12 -3.62 7.54 -1.91
N VAL A 13 -4.65 7.82 -2.74
CA VAL A 13 -5.94 7.11 -2.71
C VAL A 13 -5.75 5.61 -2.91
N LEU A 14 -4.76 5.20 -3.69
CA LEU A 14 -4.49 3.80 -4.02
C LEU A 14 -3.42 3.14 -3.10
N GLY A 15 -2.88 3.88 -2.13
CA GLY A 15 -1.85 3.39 -1.21
C GLY A 15 -0.48 3.20 -1.87
N LEU A 16 -0.19 4.00 -2.90
CA LEU A 16 1.00 3.84 -3.72
C LEU A 16 1.87 5.10 -3.66
N GLY A 17 3.05 4.95 -3.17
CA GLY A 17 4.10 5.96 -3.19
C GLY A 17 5.45 5.28 -3.00
N GLY A 18 6.40 5.56 -3.85
CA GLY A 18 7.77 5.15 -3.67
C GLY A 18 8.37 4.50 -4.91
N ALA A 19 9.21 5.22 -5.70
CA ALA A 19 10.19 4.56 -6.52
C ALA A 19 11.48 4.44 -5.72
N ALA A 20 11.68 3.26 -5.26
CA ALA A 20 12.97 2.66 -5.14
C ALA A 20 13.49 2.34 -6.56
N SER A 21 14.78 2.06 -6.73
CA SER A 21 15.32 1.38 -7.90
C SER A 21 14.38 0.24 -8.31
N ALA A 22 14.30 -0.13 -9.57
CA ALA A 22 13.37 -1.19 -10.04
C ALA A 22 13.47 -2.50 -9.22
N ASN A 23 14.59 -2.71 -8.52
CA ASN A 23 14.80 -3.85 -7.60
C ASN A 23 14.16 -3.68 -6.21
N ASP A 24 13.79 -2.48 -5.81
CA ASP A 24 13.31 -2.17 -4.45
C ASP A 24 11.81 -1.84 -4.42
N SER A 25 11.13 -1.81 -5.58
CA SER A 25 9.70 -1.55 -5.66
C SER A 25 8.88 -2.74 -5.14
N TYR A 26 7.75 -2.44 -4.48
CA TYR A 26 6.74 -3.41 -4.05
C TYR A 26 5.44 -3.33 -4.86
N VAL A 27 5.42 -2.48 -5.88
CA VAL A 27 4.37 -2.42 -6.90
C VAL A 27 5.04 -2.35 -8.26
N ARG A 28 4.53 -3.11 -9.23
CA ARG A 28 4.96 -3.02 -10.61
C ARG A 28 3.82 -3.16 -11.59
N PHE A 29 3.97 -2.57 -12.74
CA PHE A 29 3.11 -2.79 -13.88
C PHE A 29 3.81 -3.73 -14.85
N GLU A 30 3.21 -4.89 -15.07
CA GLU A 30 3.67 -5.87 -16.05
C GLU A 30 2.74 -5.91 -17.24
N SER A 31 3.29 -6.03 -18.43
CA SER A 31 2.54 -6.04 -19.68
C SER A 31 3.04 -7.16 -20.59
N ALA A 32 2.20 -8.15 -20.82
CA ALA A 32 2.49 -9.21 -21.78
C ALA A 32 2.32 -8.72 -23.22
N ASN A 33 1.30 -7.87 -23.48
CA ASN A 33 1.01 -7.28 -24.79
C ASN A 33 0.11 -6.05 -24.66
N ALA A 34 -0.48 -5.55 -25.75
CA ALA A 34 -1.34 -4.37 -25.74
C ALA A 34 -2.65 -4.57 -24.97
N GLN A 35 -3.16 -5.80 -24.88
CA GLN A 35 -4.42 -6.17 -24.24
C GLN A 35 -4.21 -6.68 -22.83
N ASP A 36 -3.17 -7.49 -22.61
CA ASP A 36 -2.94 -8.23 -21.38
C ASP A 36 -1.85 -7.59 -20.54
N ALA A 37 -2.19 -7.26 -19.32
CA ALA A 37 -1.30 -6.64 -18.36
C ALA A 37 -1.75 -6.94 -16.92
N ALA A 38 -0.92 -6.57 -15.95
CA ALA A 38 -1.23 -6.64 -14.52
C ALA A 38 -0.60 -5.49 -13.75
N LEU A 39 -1.29 -5.04 -12.69
CA LEU A 39 -0.64 -4.41 -11.56
C LEU A 39 -0.34 -5.50 -10.55
N GLN A 40 0.92 -5.65 -10.18
CA GLN A 40 1.36 -6.67 -9.23
C GLN A 40 1.92 -6.04 -7.96
N CYS A 41 1.64 -6.68 -6.82
CA CYS A 41 2.20 -6.33 -5.52
C CYS A 41 3.17 -7.41 -5.05
N ALA A 42 4.21 -7.00 -4.33
CA ALA A 42 5.24 -7.90 -3.85
C ALA A 42 4.98 -8.38 -2.41
N VAL A 43 5.32 -9.64 -2.18
CA VAL A 43 5.47 -10.26 -0.86
C VAL A 43 6.92 -10.69 -0.73
N ALA A 44 7.63 -10.14 0.26
CA ALA A 44 9.05 -10.41 0.46
C ALA A 44 9.29 -11.07 1.83
N HIS A 45 10.11 -12.10 1.85
CA HIS A 45 10.46 -12.89 3.02
C HIS A 45 11.85 -12.51 3.51
N PHE A 46 11.98 -12.35 4.82
CA PHE A 46 13.21 -11.92 5.48
C PHE A 46 13.61 -12.88 6.60
N LYS A 47 14.89 -13.21 6.66
CA LYS A 47 15.48 -14.10 7.68
C LYS A 47 16.68 -13.44 8.33
N ALA A 48 16.90 -13.75 9.61
CA ALA A 48 18.08 -13.36 10.35
C ALA A 48 18.81 -14.64 10.82
N PRO A 49 20.16 -14.68 10.79
CA PRO A 49 20.92 -15.89 11.11
C PRO A 49 20.78 -16.39 12.55
N ASP A 50 20.41 -15.50 13.46
CA ASP A 50 20.31 -15.75 14.91
C ASP A 50 18.86 -15.98 15.39
N ARG A 51 17.90 -16.12 14.48
CA ARG A 51 16.46 -16.23 14.81
C ARG A 51 15.76 -17.27 13.95
N ASP A 52 14.85 -18.03 14.58
CA ASP A 52 13.96 -18.96 13.90
C ASP A 52 12.63 -18.30 13.46
N VAL A 53 12.54 -16.97 13.58
CA VAL A 53 11.39 -16.17 13.13
C VAL A 53 11.67 -15.62 11.74
N GLU A 54 10.75 -15.86 10.82
CA GLU A 54 10.74 -15.22 9.51
C GLU A 54 9.83 -13.99 9.55
N VAL A 55 10.32 -12.85 9.04
CA VAL A 55 9.51 -11.64 8.87
C VAL A 55 9.11 -11.52 7.41
N ILE A 56 7.83 -11.17 7.18
CA ILE A 56 7.27 -11.06 5.83
C ILE A 56 6.78 -9.63 5.63
N LEU A 57 7.28 -8.93 4.61
CA LEU A 57 6.70 -7.69 4.13
C LEU A 57 5.64 -8.02 3.09
N TYR A 58 4.39 -7.82 3.44
CA TYR A 58 3.24 -8.06 2.59
C TYR A 58 2.69 -6.75 2.06
N GLY A 59 3.20 -6.31 0.90
CA GLY A 59 2.79 -5.07 0.26
C GLY A 59 1.46 -5.22 -0.46
N VAL A 60 0.53 -4.28 -0.23
CA VAL A 60 -0.80 -4.30 -0.86
C VAL A 60 -1.19 -2.96 -1.44
N VAL A 61 -2.23 -2.97 -2.26
CA VAL A 61 -2.96 -1.79 -2.73
C VAL A 61 -4.36 -1.78 -2.13
N HIS A 62 -4.95 -0.60 -1.94
CA HIS A 62 -6.24 -0.47 -1.24
C HIS A 62 -7.45 -0.91 -2.07
N ILE A 63 -7.33 -0.97 -3.39
CA ILE A 63 -8.34 -1.53 -4.28
C ILE A 63 -7.70 -2.56 -5.21
N ALA A 64 -8.29 -3.75 -5.32
CA ALA A 64 -7.77 -4.83 -6.15
C ALA A 64 -8.90 -5.77 -6.59
N ASP A 65 -8.57 -6.74 -7.44
CA ASP A 65 -9.51 -7.79 -7.79
C ASP A 65 -9.89 -8.63 -6.56
N ALA A 66 -11.14 -9.09 -6.47
CA ALA A 66 -11.64 -9.85 -5.31
C ALA A 66 -10.83 -11.14 -5.06
N GLU A 67 -10.42 -11.81 -6.13
CA GLU A 67 -9.58 -13.01 -6.09
C GLU A 67 -8.19 -12.74 -5.50
N TYR A 68 -7.65 -11.54 -5.71
CA TYR A 68 -6.41 -11.13 -5.07
C TYR A 68 -6.56 -11.11 -3.55
N TYR A 69 -7.59 -10.44 -3.02
CA TYR A 69 -7.80 -10.39 -1.56
C TYR A 69 -8.16 -11.75 -0.96
N ALA A 70 -8.84 -12.62 -1.71
CA ALA A 70 -9.07 -14.00 -1.25
C ALA A 70 -7.76 -14.77 -1.04
N ARG A 71 -6.78 -14.61 -1.95
CA ARG A 71 -5.44 -15.20 -1.81
C ARG A 71 -4.65 -14.54 -0.67
N VAL A 72 -4.72 -13.21 -0.57
CA VAL A 72 -4.12 -12.46 0.55
C VAL A 72 -4.64 -12.99 1.88
N GLN A 73 -5.96 -13.15 2.03
CA GLN A 73 -6.56 -13.66 3.27
C GLN A 73 -6.06 -15.07 3.62
N GLN A 74 -5.90 -15.96 2.62
CA GLN A 74 -5.36 -17.30 2.85
C GLN A 74 -3.93 -17.24 3.39
N ASP A 75 -3.08 -16.38 2.82
CA ASP A 75 -1.72 -16.18 3.30
C ASP A 75 -1.72 -15.63 4.73
N LEU A 76 -2.48 -14.56 5.00
CA LEU A 76 -2.56 -13.94 6.32
C LEU A 76 -3.03 -14.93 7.39
N ASN A 77 -3.97 -15.82 7.07
CA ASN A 77 -4.45 -16.86 7.98
C ASN A 77 -3.36 -17.90 8.33
N SER A 78 -2.33 -18.06 7.49
CA SER A 78 -1.24 -19.02 7.71
C SER A 78 -0.13 -18.47 8.60
N TYR A 79 -0.03 -17.16 8.79
CA TYR A 79 1.02 -16.54 9.58
C TYR A 79 0.73 -16.55 11.08
N SER A 80 1.78 -16.64 11.91
CA SER A 80 1.66 -16.69 13.36
C SER A 80 1.13 -15.37 13.92
N VAL A 81 1.64 -14.25 13.40
CA VAL A 81 1.23 -12.87 13.75
C VAL A 81 1.20 -12.03 12.47
N VAL A 82 0.20 -11.19 12.34
CA VAL A 82 0.09 -10.20 11.25
C VAL A 82 -0.06 -8.81 11.86
N LEU A 83 0.94 -7.97 11.68
CA LEU A 83 0.90 -6.55 12.04
C LEU A 83 0.27 -5.79 10.88
N PHE A 84 -0.94 -5.27 11.06
CA PHE A 84 -1.68 -4.68 9.95
C PHE A 84 -1.84 -3.17 10.05
N GLU A 85 -1.86 -2.54 8.87
CA GLU A 85 -2.13 -1.12 8.65
C GLU A 85 -3.63 -0.82 8.79
N GLY A 86 -3.92 0.29 9.46
CA GLY A 86 -5.27 0.83 9.51
C GLY A 86 -5.35 1.94 10.56
N VAL A 87 -5.52 3.18 10.11
CA VAL A 87 -5.66 4.30 11.04
C VAL A 87 -6.88 4.09 11.93
N ALA A 88 -6.63 3.85 13.23
CA ALA A 88 -7.70 3.64 14.19
C ALA A 88 -8.52 4.92 14.41
N PRO A 89 -9.80 4.85 14.82
CA PRO A 89 -10.57 6.03 15.19
C PRO A 89 -9.85 6.85 16.27
N GLY A 90 -9.92 8.18 16.13
CA GLY A 90 -9.50 9.13 17.17
C GLY A 90 -10.54 9.25 18.29
N LYS A 91 -10.32 10.20 19.21
CA LYS A 91 -11.25 10.50 20.30
C LYS A 91 -12.55 11.12 19.80
N GLU A 92 -12.47 11.87 18.71
CA GLU A 92 -13.61 12.49 18.05
C GLU A 92 -14.15 11.60 16.93
N ALA A 93 -15.45 11.72 16.65
CA ALA A 93 -16.03 11.03 15.50
C ALA A 93 -15.37 11.52 14.19
N PRO A 94 -15.15 10.62 13.21
CA PRO A 94 -14.59 11.01 11.92
C PRO A 94 -15.43 12.12 11.26
N THR A 95 -14.77 13.16 10.79
CA THR A 95 -15.41 14.23 10.03
C THR A 95 -15.84 13.73 8.64
N GLU A 96 -16.70 14.48 7.95
CA GLU A 96 -17.05 14.15 6.56
C GLU A 96 -15.82 14.19 5.63
N GLU A 97 -14.83 14.98 5.99
CA GLU A 97 -13.55 15.03 5.29
C GLU A 97 -12.72 13.75 5.48
N ASP A 98 -12.66 13.24 6.71
CA ASP A 98 -11.96 11.98 7.03
C ASP A 98 -12.58 10.77 6.29
N LYS A 99 -13.90 10.79 6.08
CA LYS A 99 -14.62 9.75 5.32
C LYS A 99 -14.42 9.85 3.81
N GLY A 100 -14.20 11.06 3.30
CA GLY A 100 -14.18 11.35 1.87
C GLY A 100 -13.12 10.58 1.08
N LEU A 101 -11.96 10.28 1.69
CA LEU A 101 -10.91 9.49 1.06
C LEU A 101 -11.37 8.04 0.84
N GLY A 102 -11.96 7.41 1.86
CA GLY A 102 -12.49 6.05 1.74
C GLY A 102 -13.65 5.94 0.76
N GLU A 103 -14.54 6.94 0.72
CA GLU A 103 -15.62 7.00 -0.27
C GLU A 103 -15.08 7.12 -1.70
N LEU A 104 -14.04 7.93 -1.91
CA LEU A 104 -13.40 8.07 -3.22
C LEU A 104 -12.74 6.76 -3.66
N GLN A 105 -12.03 6.08 -2.76
CA GLN A 105 -11.43 4.77 -3.02
C GLN A 105 -12.50 3.74 -3.40
N GLY A 106 -13.60 3.68 -2.64
CA GLY A 106 -14.73 2.80 -2.92
C GLY A 106 -15.35 3.07 -4.29
N ALA A 107 -15.64 4.33 -4.60
CA ALA A 107 -16.24 4.73 -5.88
C ALA A 107 -15.33 4.39 -7.08
N MET A 108 -14.02 4.60 -6.93
CA MET A 108 -13.05 4.22 -7.96
C MET A 108 -12.96 2.69 -8.13
N GLY A 109 -12.96 1.96 -7.01
CA GLY A 109 -13.00 0.50 -7.02
C GLY A 109 -14.21 0.00 -7.80
N GLU A 110 -15.41 0.45 -7.45
CA GLU A 110 -16.64 0.08 -8.13
C GLU A 110 -16.63 0.39 -9.64
N MET A 111 -16.16 1.57 -10.03
CA MET A 111 -16.08 1.98 -11.44
C MET A 111 -15.14 1.06 -12.25
N LEU A 112 -14.05 0.59 -11.64
CA LEU A 112 -13.07 -0.29 -12.26
C LEU A 112 -13.40 -1.78 -12.10
N GLY A 113 -14.46 -2.14 -11.36
CA GLY A 113 -14.79 -3.50 -11.01
C GLY A 113 -13.81 -4.13 -10.02
N LEU A 114 -13.24 -3.30 -9.13
CA LEU A 114 -12.30 -3.70 -8.09
C LEU A 114 -12.98 -3.68 -6.71
N THR A 115 -12.47 -4.49 -5.81
CA THR A 115 -12.90 -4.59 -4.41
C THR A 115 -12.04 -3.67 -3.55
N PHE A 116 -12.62 -3.05 -2.53
CA PHE A 116 -11.88 -2.28 -1.55
C PHE A 116 -11.26 -3.23 -0.50
N GLN A 117 -10.01 -2.99 -0.11
CA GLN A 117 -9.25 -3.84 0.82
C GLN A 117 -10.01 -4.16 2.11
N LYS A 118 -10.66 -3.16 2.72
CA LYS A 118 -11.41 -3.36 3.97
C LYS A 118 -12.61 -4.30 3.84
N ASP A 119 -13.15 -4.45 2.63
CA ASP A 119 -14.27 -5.32 2.34
C ASP A 119 -13.80 -6.72 1.89
N GLY A 120 -12.54 -6.82 1.43
CA GLY A 120 -11.90 -8.04 0.97
C GLY A 120 -11.13 -8.82 2.04
N ILE A 121 -10.83 -8.21 3.21
CA ILE A 121 -10.03 -8.80 4.29
C ILE A 121 -10.84 -8.86 5.58
N ASP A 122 -10.81 -10.01 6.24
CA ASP A 122 -11.38 -10.21 7.58
C ASP A 122 -10.36 -9.83 8.66
N TYR A 123 -10.48 -8.63 9.19
CA TYR A 123 -9.63 -8.09 10.26
C TYR A 123 -9.98 -8.63 11.66
N THR A 124 -10.98 -9.50 11.80
CA THR A 124 -11.39 -10.08 13.10
C THR A 124 -10.58 -11.31 13.49
N GLN A 125 -9.68 -11.77 12.62
CA GLN A 125 -8.83 -12.94 12.86
C GLN A 125 -7.89 -12.69 14.06
N LYS A 126 -7.71 -13.72 14.91
CA LYS A 126 -6.99 -13.60 16.19
C LYS A 126 -5.49 -13.30 16.04
N ASN A 127 -4.90 -13.68 14.92
CA ASN A 127 -3.49 -13.43 14.61
C ASN A 127 -3.22 -12.05 14.02
N LEU A 128 -4.28 -11.27 13.69
CA LEU A 128 -4.15 -9.89 13.23
C LEU A 128 -4.04 -8.94 14.41
N VAL A 129 -2.95 -8.19 14.47
CA VAL A 129 -2.63 -7.21 15.52
C VAL A 129 -2.52 -5.83 14.87
N HIS A 130 -3.35 -4.91 15.34
CA HIS A 130 -3.29 -3.53 14.89
C HIS A 130 -1.94 -2.90 15.24
N ALA A 131 -1.27 -2.33 14.24
CA ALA A 131 0.10 -1.81 14.39
C ALA A 131 0.29 -0.46 13.69
N ASP A 132 -0.67 0.44 13.82
CA ASP A 132 -0.69 1.74 13.16
C ASP A 132 -1.08 2.84 14.14
N MET A 133 -1.01 4.10 13.71
CA MET A 133 -1.48 5.27 14.44
C MET A 133 -3.01 5.30 14.53
N ASN A 134 -3.52 6.04 15.51
CA ASN A 134 -4.89 6.50 15.48
C ASN A 134 -5.01 7.85 14.72
N MET A 135 -6.24 8.29 14.47
CA MET A 135 -6.52 9.50 13.70
C MET A 135 -5.96 10.78 14.36
N ASP A 136 -5.99 10.85 15.70
CA ASP A 136 -5.48 12.03 16.42
C ASP A 136 -3.95 12.13 16.29
N GLU A 137 -3.26 11.00 16.44
CA GLU A 137 -1.80 10.89 16.27
C GLU A 137 -1.38 11.24 14.83
N LEU A 138 -2.15 10.78 13.84
CA LEU A 138 -1.88 11.08 12.44
C LEU A 138 -2.07 12.56 12.14
N LYS A 139 -3.17 13.18 12.61
CA LYS A 139 -3.41 14.63 12.45
C LYS A 139 -2.33 15.47 13.13
N GLU A 140 -1.92 15.10 14.34
CA GLU A 140 -0.82 15.76 15.04
C GLU A 140 0.49 15.61 14.26
N ALA A 141 0.80 14.40 13.77
CA ALA A 141 1.99 14.13 12.97
C ALA A 141 2.06 14.95 11.68
N MET A 142 0.90 15.30 11.11
CA MET A 142 0.75 16.15 9.91
C MET A 142 0.72 17.65 10.23
N GLY A 143 0.93 18.05 11.49
CA GLY A 143 0.87 19.45 11.89
C GLY A 143 -0.54 20.04 11.87
N GLY A 144 -1.58 19.23 12.04
CA GLY A 144 -3.00 19.64 12.01
C GLY A 144 -3.58 19.80 10.60
N GLY A 145 -2.85 19.36 9.57
CA GLY A 145 -3.31 19.38 8.18
C GLY A 145 -4.38 18.32 7.90
N SER A 146 -5.14 18.53 6.82
CA SER A 146 -6.13 17.54 6.34
C SER A 146 -5.47 16.39 5.59
N ILE A 147 -5.99 15.19 5.80
CA ILE A 147 -5.58 13.97 5.08
C ILE A 147 -6.19 13.94 3.67
N ASN A 148 -7.24 14.71 3.44
CA ASN A 148 -7.98 14.70 2.17
C ASN A 148 -7.44 15.74 1.18
N PRO A 149 -6.71 15.34 0.12
CA PRO A 149 -6.17 16.27 -0.87
C PRO A 149 -7.25 17.06 -1.63
N LEU A 150 -8.46 16.49 -1.79
CA LEU A 150 -9.58 17.15 -2.43
C LEU A 150 -10.19 18.19 -1.49
N GLY A 151 -10.29 17.90 -0.19
CA GLY A 151 -10.74 18.85 0.82
C GLY A 151 -9.80 20.05 0.90
N GLN A 152 -8.49 19.84 0.87
CA GLN A 152 -7.50 20.94 0.80
C GLN A 152 -7.63 21.80 -0.46
N LEU A 153 -8.03 21.20 -1.60
CA LEU A 153 -8.15 21.91 -2.87
C LEU A 153 -9.47 22.68 -2.99
N LEU A 154 -10.57 22.14 -2.47
CA LEU A 154 -11.93 22.64 -2.69
C LEU A 154 -12.54 23.30 -1.44
N GLY A 155 -12.03 23.00 -0.25
CA GLY A 155 -12.62 23.39 1.03
C GLY A 155 -13.82 22.55 1.46
N GLU A 156 -14.07 22.47 2.78
CA GLU A 156 -15.10 21.60 3.37
C GLU A 156 -16.52 21.85 2.85
N ASP A 157 -16.93 23.11 2.74
CA ASP A 157 -18.29 23.47 2.31
C ASP A 157 -18.56 23.09 0.84
N GLN A 158 -17.55 23.25 -0.02
CA GLN A 158 -17.66 22.83 -1.43
C GLN A 158 -17.70 21.32 -1.55
N MET A 159 -16.91 20.59 -0.75
CA MET A 159 -16.94 19.13 -0.71
C MET A 159 -18.30 18.59 -0.30
N LYS A 160 -18.90 19.12 0.79
CA LYS A 160 -20.26 18.72 1.23
C LYS A 160 -21.31 18.94 0.15
N ASN A 161 -21.25 20.09 -0.52
CA ASN A 161 -22.21 20.42 -1.58
C ASN A 161 -22.00 19.60 -2.86
N MET A 162 -20.77 19.16 -3.15
CA MET A 162 -20.44 18.36 -4.32
C MET A 162 -20.60 16.86 -4.10
N ALA A 163 -20.59 16.35 -2.86
CA ALA A 163 -20.65 14.93 -2.57
C ALA A 163 -21.81 14.19 -3.25
N PRO A 164 -23.07 14.69 -3.25
CA PRO A 164 -24.18 14.04 -3.98
C PRO A 164 -23.95 13.97 -5.48
N PHE A 165 -23.37 15.01 -6.07
CA PHE A 165 -23.07 15.06 -7.50
C PHE A 165 -21.93 14.10 -7.86
N LEU A 166 -20.87 14.02 -7.05
CA LEU A 166 -19.77 13.07 -7.23
C LEU A 166 -20.26 11.62 -7.12
N ARG A 167 -21.14 11.32 -6.16
CA ARG A 167 -21.78 9.99 -6.05
C ARG A 167 -22.62 9.66 -7.28
N MET A 168 -23.38 10.62 -7.80
CA MET A 168 -24.14 10.43 -9.04
C MET A 168 -23.22 10.14 -10.22
N LEU A 169 -22.14 10.90 -10.38
CA LEU A 169 -21.15 10.67 -11.44
C LEU A 169 -20.46 9.31 -11.28
N ALA A 170 -20.12 8.88 -10.06
CA ALA A 170 -19.54 7.58 -9.79
C ALA A 170 -20.50 6.45 -10.18
N ASN A 171 -21.79 6.56 -9.82
CA ASN A 171 -22.80 5.56 -10.20
C ASN A 171 -23.02 5.50 -11.72
N MET A 172 -23.06 6.65 -12.41
CA MET A 172 -23.14 6.69 -13.87
C MET A 172 -21.90 6.11 -14.53
N GLY A 173 -20.71 6.41 -13.99
CA GLY A 173 -19.43 5.86 -14.44
C GLY A 173 -19.38 4.35 -14.29
N LYS A 174 -19.83 3.83 -13.14
CA LYS A 174 -19.94 2.38 -12.88
C LYS A 174 -20.82 1.70 -13.93
N ALA A 175 -22.06 2.14 -14.09
CA ALA A 175 -23.00 1.57 -15.07
C ALA A 175 -22.45 1.64 -16.51
N PHE A 176 -21.78 2.74 -16.87
CA PHE A 176 -21.13 2.88 -18.16
C PHE A 176 -19.98 1.88 -18.34
N MET A 177 -19.11 1.72 -17.35
CA MET A 177 -17.96 0.82 -17.40
C MET A 177 -18.35 -0.66 -17.35
N GLU A 178 -19.43 -1.02 -16.64
CA GLU A 178 -19.99 -2.37 -16.63
C GLU A 178 -20.42 -2.80 -18.05
N ASN A 179 -20.98 -1.87 -18.82
CA ASN A 179 -21.42 -2.11 -20.19
C ASN A 179 -20.31 -1.93 -21.25
N ASN A 180 -19.11 -1.48 -20.82
CA ASN A 180 -17.98 -1.23 -21.73
C ASN A 180 -16.68 -1.84 -21.20
N PRO A 181 -16.54 -3.19 -21.17
CA PRO A 181 -15.37 -3.87 -20.60
C PRO A 181 -14.03 -3.44 -21.23
N ALA A 182 -14.02 -3.16 -22.53
CA ALA A 182 -12.81 -2.70 -23.22
C ALA A 182 -12.33 -1.34 -22.68
N MET A 183 -13.25 -0.41 -22.44
CA MET A 183 -12.91 0.91 -21.86
C MET A 183 -12.47 0.77 -20.41
N ARG A 184 -13.14 -0.07 -19.62
CA ARG A 184 -12.73 -0.37 -18.25
C ARG A 184 -11.30 -0.93 -18.20
N ASN A 185 -10.97 -1.90 -19.04
CA ASN A 185 -9.62 -2.47 -19.13
C ASN A 185 -8.59 -1.42 -19.57
N GLN A 186 -8.94 -0.56 -20.53
CA GLN A 186 -8.07 0.54 -20.93
C GLN A 186 -7.79 1.51 -19.78
N MET A 187 -8.81 1.87 -18.99
CA MET A 187 -8.66 2.72 -17.82
C MET A 187 -7.85 2.04 -16.73
N LYS A 188 -8.14 0.76 -16.39
CA LYS A 188 -7.33 -0.04 -15.46
C LYS A 188 -5.86 -0.05 -15.92
N ARG A 189 -5.60 -0.29 -17.20
CA ARG A 189 -4.24 -0.31 -17.75
C ARG A 189 -3.52 1.02 -17.60
N GLN A 190 -4.18 2.12 -17.94
CA GLN A 190 -3.59 3.46 -17.83
C GLN A 190 -3.24 3.77 -16.37
N MET A 191 -4.17 3.51 -15.44
CA MET A 191 -3.96 3.73 -14.01
C MET A 191 -2.86 2.80 -13.47
N ALA A 192 -2.91 1.51 -13.76
CA ALA A 192 -1.89 0.55 -13.33
C ALA A 192 -0.48 0.94 -13.81
N SER A 193 -0.36 1.41 -15.08
CA SER A 193 0.91 1.89 -15.61
C SER A 193 1.44 3.14 -14.89
N GLN A 194 0.56 4.03 -14.43
CA GLN A 194 0.96 5.19 -13.66
C GLN A 194 1.36 4.80 -12.22
N LEU A 195 0.58 3.91 -11.61
CA LEU A 195 0.82 3.44 -10.25
C LEU A 195 2.13 2.65 -10.14
N GLY A 196 2.44 1.80 -11.11
CA GLY A 196 3.71 1.07 -11.16
C GLY A 196 4.95 1.95 -11.39
N LYS A 197 4.74 3.25 -11.69
CA LYS A 197 5.81 4.26 -11.86
C LYS A 197 5.77 5.36 -10.79
N ALA A 198 4.76 5.32 -9.91
CA ALA A 198 4.65 6.34 -8.87
C ALA A 198 5.83 6.27 -7.90
N ASP A 199 6.36 7.40 -7.50
CA ASP A 199 7.51 7.50 -6.60
C ASP A 199 7.28 8.45 -5.42
N MET A 200 8.14 8.36 -4.40
CA MET A 200 8.09 9.18 -3.20
C MET A 200 8.19 10.68 -3.54
N ASN A 201 8.94 11.06 -4.56
CA ASN A 201 9.06 12.47 -4.94
C ASN A 201 7.72 13.00 -5.45
N GLN A 202 6.97 12.18 -6.20
CA GLN A 202 5.62 12.54 -6.66
C GLN A 202 4.65 12.68 -5.48
N LEU A 203 4.73 11.80 -4.49
CA LEU A 203 3.95 11.88 -3.26
C LEU A 203 4.25 13.17 -2.49
N GLN A 204 5.53 13.50 -2.28
CA GLN A 204 5.95 14.72 -1.61
C GLN A 204 5.56 15.99 -2.39
N GLN A 205 5.61 15.97 -3.72
CA GLN A 205 5.15 17.09 -4.55
C GLN A 205 3.63 17.31 -4.46
N GLY A 206 2.85 16.23 -4.29
CA GLY A 206 1.39 16.29 -4.19
C GLY A 206 0.88 16.72 -2.82
N LEU A 207 1.46 16.19 -1.74
CA LEU A 207 0.99 16.36 -0.37
C LEU A 207 1.82 17.38 0.43
N GLY A 208 3.02 17.69 -0.02
CA GLY A 208 4.04 18.37 0.78
C GLY A 208 4.89 17.38 1.60
N LYS A 209 6.10 17.83 1.95
CA LYS A 209 7.09 16.97 2.61
C LYS A 209 6.63 16.47 3.97
N GLU A 210 6.07 17.35 4.80
CA GLU A 210 5.65 17.03 6.18
C GLU A 210 4.51 16.01 6.20
N ALA A 211 3.50 16.18 5.32
CA ALA A 211 2.41 15.23 5.22
C ALA A 211 2.87 13.86 4.68
N ALA A 212 3.73 13.83 3.67
CA ALA A 212 4.29 12.58 3.16
C ALA A 212 5.14 11.87 4.23
N GLU A 213 5.91 12.63 5.03
CA GLU A 213 6.69 12.10 6.14
C GLU A 213 5.80 11.50 7.23
N ALA A 214 4.71 12.18 7.60
CA ALA A 214 3.76 11.69 8.58
C ALA A 214 3.03 10.41 8.10
N ILE A 215 2.57 10.41 6.85
CA ILE A 215 1.81 9.30 6.26
C ILE A 215 2.66 8.03 6.11
N LEU A 216 3.95 8.14 5.85
CA LEU A 216 4.83 6.98 5.64
C LEU A 216 5.76 6.72 6.83
N TYR A 217 6.75 7.57 7.04
CA TYR A 217 7.85 7.24 7.96
C TYR A 217 7.43 7.19 9.42
N LYS A 218 6.55 8.10 9.88
CA LYS A 218 6.09 8.05 11.28
C LYS A 218 5.20 6.84 11.55
N ARG A 219 4.38 6.43 10.58
CA ARG A 219 3.58 5.21 10.68
C ARG A 219 4.45 3.95 10.62
N ASN A 220 5.48 3.94 9.77
CA ASN A 220 6.47 2.87 9.73
C ASN A 220 7.18 2.69 11.06
N ALA A 221 7.53 3.78 11.75
CA ALA A 221 8.14 3.71 13.08
C ALA A 221 7.23 2.99 14.10
N VAL A 222 5.90 3.18 14.02
CA VAL A 222 4.94 2.49 14.90
C VAL A 222 4.96 0.98 14.66
N VAL A 223 4.87 0.53 13.41
CA VAL A 223 4.88 -0.92 13.13
C VAL A 223 6.24 -1.55 13.40
N VAL A 224 7.35 -0.86 13.19
CA VAL A 224 8.69 -1.35 13.53
C VAL A 224 8.83 -1.56 15.05
N GLU A 225 8.30 -0.64 15.85
CA GLU A 225 8.30 -0.81 17.30
C GLU A 225 7.42 -1.99 17.74
N LYS A 226 6.25 -2.16 17.12
CA LYS A 226 5.39 -3.35 17.34
C LYS A 226 6.08 -4.64 16.93
N LEU A 227 6.81 -4.62 15.80
CA LEU A 227 7.60 -5.77 15.36
C LEU A 227 8.65 -6.15 16.40
N LYS A 228 9.41 -5.19 16.95
CA LYS A 228 10.41 -5.46 17.99
C LYS A 228 9.78 -6.14 19.21
N GLN A 229 8.62 -5.65 19.68
CA GLN A 229 7.87 -6.25 20.80
C GLN A 229 7.44 -7.70 20.46
N GLN A 230 6.98 -7.96 19.23
CA GLN A 230 6.61 -9.31 18.80
C GLN A 230 7.83 -10.25 18.72
N LEU A 231 8.98 -9.76 18.26
CA LEU A 231 10.23 -10.52 18.18
C LEU A 231 10.78 -10.92 19.57
N GLU A 232 10.44 -10.20 20.64
CA GLU A 232 10.80 -10.58 22.02
C GLU A 232 10.03 -11.82 22.48
N THR A 233 8.77 -11.97 22.08
CA THR A 233 7.85 -13.01 22.54
C THR A 233 7.76 -14.19 21.59
N THR A 234 7.82 -13.96 20.27
CA THR A 234 7.76 -14.98 19.23
C THR A 234 9.14 -15.58 18.99
N LYS A 235 9.32 -16.85 19.32
CA LYS A 235 10.63 -17.53 19.19
C LYS A 235 10.79 -18.28 17.88
N SER A 236 9.70 -18.64 17.21
CA SER A 236 9.67 -19.32 15.91
C SER A 236 8.38 -19.01 15.16
N GLY A 237 8.36 -19.27 13.86
CA GLY A 237 7.20 -19.05 13.01
C GLY A 237 7.32 -17.76 12.18
N THR A 238 6.21 -17.16 11.81
CA THR A 238 6.16 -16.04 10.85
C THR A 238 5.47 -14.83 11.46
N ILE A 239 6.08 -13.65 11.28
CA ILE A 239 5.47 -12.36 11.56
C ILE A 239 5.34 -11.60 10.25
N ALA A 240 4.12 -11.32 9.81
CA ALA A 240 3.89 -10.51 8.62
C ALA A 240 3.63 -9.05 8.99
N ILE A 241 4.15 -8.12 8.20
CA ILE A 241 3.76 -6.71 8.17
C ILE A 241 2.89 -6.52 6.93
N PHE A 242 1.59 -6.36 7.15
CA PHE A 242 0.56 -6.21 6.12
C PHE A 242 0.20 -4.75 5.97
N TYR A 243 0.84 -4.07 5.04
CA TYR A 243 0.78 -2.62 4.85
C TYR A 243 0.70 -2.25 3.38
N GLY A 244 0.25 -1.03 3.08
CA GLY A 244 0.31 -0.49 1.74
C GLY A 244 1.71 -0.57 1.14
N ALA A 245 1.81 -0.94 -0.13
CA ALA A 245 3.08 -1.20 -0.80
C ALA A 245 4.06 0.00 -0.78
N ALA A 246 3.54 1.22 -0.59
CA ALA A 246 4.33 2.44 -0.43
C ALA A 246 5.24 2.43 0.80
N HIS A 247 4.83 1.74 1.86
CA HIS A 247 5.57 1.64 3.12
C HIS A 247 6.77 0.69 3.03
N MET A 248 6.72 -0.27 2.11
CA MET A 248 7.62 -1.42 2.09
C MET A 248 9.10 -1.11 1.89
N PRO A 249 9.52 -0.16 1.02
CA PRO A 249 10.95 0.14 0.86
C PRO A 249 11.63 0.62 2.14
N ASP A 250 10.95 1.46 2.93
CA ASP A 250 11.46 1.95 4.21
C ASP A 250 11.42 0.87 5.30
N LEU A 251 10.36 0.05 5.30
CA LEU A 251 10.27 -1.11 6.19
C LEU A 251 11.36 -2.17 5.90
N GLU A 252 11.71 -2.38 4.63
CA GLU A 252 12.84 -3.25 4.25
C GLU A 252 14.18 -2.71 4.79
N ASN A 253 14.40 -1.39 4.71
CA ASN A 253 15.58 -0.77 5.30
C ASN A 253 15.60 -0.99 6.84
N SER A 254 14.46 -0.81 7.51
CA SER A 254 14.34 -1.06 8.95
C SER A 254 14.61 -2.54 9.31
N LEU A 255 14.16 -3.49 8.50
CA LEU A 255 14.47 -4.91 8.70
C LEU A 255 15.96 -5.22 8.52
N ASN A 256 16.61 -4.60 7.52
CA ASN A 256 18.06 -4.74 7.32
C ASN A 256 18.86 -4.20 8.53
N GLU A 257 18.42 -3.09 9.12
CA GLU A 257 19.01 -2.54 10.35
C GLU A 257 18.83 -3.47 11.56
N LEU A 258 17.73 -4.23 11.60
CA LEU A 258 17.45 -5.25 12.64
C LEU A 258 18.17 -6.58 12.37
N GLY A 259 19.00 -6.68 11.32
CA GLY A 259 19.80 -7.87 10.99
C GLY A 259 19.08 -8.90 10.13
N PHE A 260 17.89 -8.60 9.63
CA PHE A 260 17.20 -9.44 8.66
C PHE A 260 17.70 -9.17 7.24
N SER A 261 17.70 -10.18 6.40
CA SER A 261 18.02 -10.09 4.98
C SER A 261 16.94 -10.75 4.15
N ARG A 262 16.61 -10.15 2.98
CA ARG A 262 15.61 -10.69 2.07
C ARG A 262 16.04 -12.04 1.50
N SER A 263 15.26 -13.08 1.77
CA SER A 263 15.51 -14.45 1.31
C SER A 263 14.77 -14.78 0.01
N SER A 264 13.58 -14.23 -0.19
CA SER A 264 12.81 -14.37 -1.43
C SER A 264 11.83 -13.19 -1.61
N LYS A 265 11.34 -13.03 -2.83
CA LYS A 265 10.29 -12.05 -3.18
C LYS A 265 9.43 -12.64 -4.28
N ARG A 266 8.12 -12.61 -4.10
CA ARG A 266 7.16 -13.04 -5.11
C ARG A 266 6.22 -11.89 -5.47
N TRP A 267 5.70 -11.94 -6.68
CA TRP A 267 4.78 -10.97 -7.22
C TRP A 267 3.40 -11.59 -7.40
N MET A 268 2.38 -10.93 -6.89
CA MET A 268 0.99 -11.35 -6.96
C MET A 268 0.20 -10.34 -7.78
N THR A 269 -0.60 -10.82 -8.72
CA THR A 269 -1.48 -9.98 -9.52
C THR A 269 -2.61 -9.43 -8.67
N ALA A 270 -2.56 -8.11 -8.45
CA ALA A 270 -3.57 -7.33 -7.75
C ALA A 270 -4.66 -6.83 -8.70
N TRP A 271 -4.30 -6.37 -9.89
CA TRP A 271 -5.23 -5.99 -10.96
C TRP A 271 -4.95 -6.81 -12.21
N GLN A 272 -5.88 -7.64 -12.60
CA GLN A 272 -5.85 -8.31 -13.89
C GLN A 272 -6.44 -7.41 -14.96
N ILE A 273 -5.78 -7.31 -16.11
CA ILE A 273 -6.18 -6.52 -17.28
C ILE A 273 -6.14 -7.44 -18.48
N GLY A 274 -7.28 -7.65 -19.16
CA GLY A 274 -7.40 -8.71 -20.17
C GLY A 274 -7.25 -10.10 -19.55
N GLU A 275 -6.46 -10.97 -20.18
CA GLU A 275 -6.10 -12.29 -19.62
C GLU A 275 -5.09 -12.19 -18.46
N GLY A 276 -4.52 -10.98 -18.25
CA GLY A 276 -3.57 -10.70 -17.18
C GLY A 276 -2.15 -11.17 -17.45
N VAL A 277 -1.36 -11.19 -16.39
CA VAL A 277 0.02 -11.69 -16.36
C VAL A 277 0.14 -12.59 -15.12
N ALA A 278 0.77 -13.77 -15.29
CA ALA A 278 0.93 -14.72 -14.20
C ALA A 278 1.76 -14.15 -13.05
N ASP A 279 1.49 -14.63 -11.85
CA ASP A 279 2.32 -14.39 -10.68
C ASP A 279 3.73 -14.95 -10.92
N SER A 280 4.74 -14.35 -10.31
CA SER A 280 6.14 -14.76 -10.48
C SER A 280 6.91 -14.67 -9.17
N GLU A 281 8.00 -15.42 -9.08
CA GLU A 281 8.94 -15.39 -7.98
C GLU A 281 10.29 -14.85 -8.46
N GLU A 282 10.90 -13.95 -7.71
CA GLU A 282 12.26 -13.48 -7.96
C GLU A 282 13.27 -14.43 -7.30
N ALA A 283 14.36 -14.66 -7.98
CA ALA A 283 15.51 -15.36 -7.38
C ALA A 283 15.98 -14.61 -6.10
N PRO A 284 16.48 -15.33 -5.08
CA PRO A 284 17.01 -14.70 -3.89
C PRO A 284 18.07 -13.66 -4.27
N ALA A 285 18.03 -12.51 -3.60
CA ALA A 285 19.05 -11.47 -3.81
C ALA A 285 20.44 -12.07 -3.50
N PRO A 286 21.47 -11.76 -4.29
CA PRO A 286 22.82 -12.17 -3.96
C PRO A 286 23.18 -11.68 -2.56
N ALA A 287 23.76 -12.56 -1.75
CA ALA A 287 24.18 -12.23 -0.40
C ALA A 287 24.99 -10.92 -0.41
N PRO A 288 24.76 -10.00 0.53
CA PRO A 288 25.51 -8.75 0.58
C PRO A 288 27.00 -9.07 0.61
N THR A 289 27.72 -8.61 -0.40
CA THR A 289 29.19 -8.79 -0.45
C THR A 289 29.74 -8.07 0.77
N ALA A 290 30.37 -8.83 1.66
CA ALA A 290 31.01 -8.28 2.86
C ALA A 290 31.88 -7.10 2.44
N LYS A 291 31.59 -5.90 2.99
CA LYS A 291 32.45 -4.73 2.76
C LYS A 291 33.88 -5.13 3.10
N PRO A 292 34.86 -4.93 2.21
CA PRO A 292 36.25 -5.25 2.51
C PRO A 292 36.64 -4.55 3.80
N LYS A 293 37.09 -5.30 4.79
CA LYS A 293 37.62 -4.75 6.03
C LYS A 293 38.77 -3.83 5.61
N GLY A 294 38.58 -2.54 5.75
CA GLY A 294 39.63 -1.54 5.51
C GLY A 294 40.92 -1.93 6.26
N PRO A 295 42.09 -1.50 5.77
CA PRO A 295 43.35 -1.83 6.42
C PRO A 295 43.34 -1.38 7.87
N ARG A 296 43.64 -2.31 8.80
CA ARG A 296 43.91 -1.97 10.18
C ARG A 296 45.23 -1.20 10.22
N TRP A 297 45.13 0.08 10.43
CA TRP A 297 46.30 0.86 10.84
C TRP A 297 46.57 0.58 12.31
N PHE A 298 47.75 0.08 12.61
CA PHE A 298 48.29 -0.09 13.94
C PHE A 298 48.72 1.28 14.49
#